data_04770a5f9d7d95b0be5c79027613502c
#
_entry.id   04770a5f9d7d95b0be5c79027613502c
#
_cell.length_a   1.000
_cell.length_b   1.000
_cell.length_c   1.000
_cell.angle_alpha   90.00
_cell.angle_beta   90.00
_cell.angle_gamma   90.00
#
_symmetry.space_group_name_H-M   'P 1'
#
loop_
_entity.id
_entity.type
_entity.pdbx_description
1 polymer ?
#
loop_
_entity_poly.entity_id
_entity_poly.type
_entity_poly.pdbx_seq_one_letter_code
_entity_poly.pdbx_strand_id
1 'polypeptide(L)'
;MSRFCSSAAVALLRGLVSPAALCLGRSMSLYGAPAACAVGPAAGSGGGGGASFSARLSPPWLRLPEVLGAEPHRANELLLLLPPPVPRGVTLAQHHVVYFPGDVQNYHDVMSCHPENFQWEHWSFENIATILARRFPGSFIWVVKCSRMHLHKFSCYDNFVTSNMFGAPEHSADFGAFRHLHALLANAFRLAQNILLSQKSTRDASKEAKIAACKSQQQAVPATNGCSSTERDCECSSNSAVSFPVPAAMGAVSFTLIGFSKGCVVLNQLIYELKEAKKDKNTGAFLKNIKAIYWLDGGHSGGSNTWVTYPEVLKELAETGIEVHAHVTPYQVFDTMRSWIGREHDKFVQILEGLGVEINDQLHFGDNVPSLENHFRVHEVF
;
A
#
# COMPACT_ATOMS: atom_id res chain seq x y z
N MET A 1 -32.46 4.28 23.10
CA MET A 1 -31.00 4.18 22.92
C MET A 1 -30.64 4.61 21.50
N SER A 2 -30.94 5.85 21.09
CA SER A 2 -30.76 6.24 19.64
C SER A 2 -30.37 7.70 19.47
N ARG A 3 -29.54 8.27 20.36
CA ARG A 3 -29.11 9.67 20.27
C ARG A 3 -27.61 9.94 20.41
N PHE A 4 -26.77 8.92 20.53
CA PHE A 4 -25.31 9.10 20.74
C PHE A 4 -24.44 8.93 19.50
N CYS A 5 -24.96 8.43 18.38
CA CYS A 5 -24.15 8.18 17.16
C CYS A 5 -23.84 9.43 16.31
N SER A 6 -24.55 10.55 16.52
CA SER A 6 -24.43 11.72 15.63
C SER A 6 -23.23 12.62 15.92
N SER A 7 -22.68 12.59 17.14
CA SER A 7 -21.67 13.57 17.56
C SER A 7 -20.25 13.26 17.11
N ALA A 8 -19.86 11.99 17.05
CA ALA A 8 -18.49 11.60 16.68
C ALA A 8 -18.20 11.80 15.18
N ALA A 9 -19.18 11.51 14.32
CA ALA A 9 -19.06 11.75 12.88
C ALA A 9 -18.95 13.25 12.54
N VAL A 10 -19.60 14.11 13.32
CA VAL A 10 -19.56 15.56 13.17
C VAL A 10 -18.21 16.13 13.65
N ALA A 11 -17.58 15.52 14.66
CA ALA A 11 -16.27 15.96 15.14
C ALA A 11 -15.13 15.66 14.14
N LEU A 12 -15.19 14.50 13.45
CA LEU A 12 -14.24 14.16 12.36
C LEU A 12 -14.36 15.14 11.17
N LEU A 13 -15.56 15.64 10.88
CA LEU A 13 -15.78 16.65 9.85
C LEU A 13 -15.22 18.03 10.23
N ARG A 14 -15.15 18.37 11.53
CA ARG A 14 -14.63 19.67 11.99
C ARG A 14 -13.11 19.75 11.98
N GLY A 15 -12.40 18.65 12.11
CA GLY A 15 -10.94 18.61 12.01
C GLY A 15 -10.39 18.72 10.59
N LEU A 16 -11.24 18.53 9.58
CA LEU A 16 -10.85 18.53 8.16
C LEU A 16 -11.29 19.81 7.42
N VAL A 17 -11.97 20.75 8.07
CA VAL A 17 -12.46 21.98 7.44
C VAL A 17 -11.83 23.19 8.13
N SER A 18 -10.97 23.90 7.41
CA SER A 18 -10.46 25.23 7.82
C SER A 18 -11.62 26.22 7.97
N PRO A 19 -11.61 27.15 8.95
CA PRO A 19 -12.71 28.10 9.19
C PRO A 19 -13.02 29.10 8.08
N ALA A 20 -12.26 29.11 6.98
CA ALA A 20 -12.42 30.06 5.89
C ALA A 20 -13.50 29.73 4.84
N ALA A 21 -14.21 28.59 4.95
CA ALA A 21 -15.16 28.14 3.93
C ALA A 21 -16.65 28.26 4.34
N LEU A 22 -16.99 29.12 5.30
CA LEU A 22 -18.37 29.40 5.71
C LEU A 22 -18.82 30.75 5.18
N CYS A 23 -18.95 30.90 3.85
CA CYS A 23 -19.80 31.92 3.23
C CYS A 23 -20.26 31.47 1.85
N LEU A 24 -21.58 31.63 1.68
CA LEU A 24 -22.37 31.52 0.46
C LEU A 24 -23.03 30.17 0.16
N GLY A 25 -24.31 30.23 0.47
CA GLY A 25 -25.28 29.21 0.23
C GLY A 25 -25.92 29.26 -1.19
N ARG A 26 -26.76 28.28 -1.39
CA ARG A 26 -27.82 28.06 -2.41
C ARG A 26 -27.35 27.55 -3.79
N SER A 27 -27.69 26.36 -4.11
CA SER A 27 -28.79 25.97 -4.99
C SER A 27 -28.60 24.53 -5.53
N MET A 28 -29.71 23.81 -5.59
CA MET A 28 -29.87 22.46 -6.13
C MET A 28 -29.50 22.39 -7.62
N SER A 29 -28.90 21.29 -8.05
CA SER A 29 -29.34 20.56 -9.26
C SER A 29 -28.59 19.24 -9.47
N LEU A 30 -29.31 18.16 -9.44
CA LEU A 30 -29.45 16.98 -10.30
C LEU A 30 -28.27 16.52 -11.20
N TYR A 31 -27.88 15.27 -10.97
CA TYR A 31 -27.35 14.26 -11.92
C TYR A 31 -26.39 14.71 -13.04
N GLY A 32 -25.13 14.35 -12.91
CA GLY A 32 -24.17 14.33 -14.01
C GLY A 32 -23.06 13.33 -13.70
N ALA A 33 -22.90 12.32 -14.55
CA ALA A 33 -21.81 11.36 -14.50
C ALA A 33 -20.44 12.06 -14.67
N PRO A 34 -19.34 11.53 -14.07
CA PRO A 34 -18.04 12.16 -14.22
C PRO A 34 -17.53 11.99 -15.65
N ALA A 35 -17.31 13.11 -16.34
CA ALA A 35 -16.63 13.16 -17.62
C ALA A 35 -15.15 12.83 -17.44
N ALA A 36 -14.63 11.93 -18.26
CA ALA A 36 -13.22 11.66 -18.39
C ALA A 36 -12.47 12.95 -18.81
N CYS A 37 -11.44 13.36 -18.09
CA CYS A 37 -10.54 14.43 -18.46
C CYS A 37 -9.78 14.03 -19.74
N ALA A 38 -10.23 14.53 -20.91
CA ALA A 38 -9.51 14.46 -22.16
C ALA A 38 -8.46 15.59 -22.18
N VAL A 39 -7.19 15.24 -22.21
CA VAL A 39 -6.08 16.14 -22.44
C VAL A 39 -6.02 16.42 -23.94
N GLY A 40 -6.43 17.61 -24.37
CA GLY A 40 -6.27 18.10 -25.73
C GLY A 40 -4.85 18.67 -25.96
N PRO A 41 -4.29 18.59 -27.18
CA PRO A 41 -2.93 19.06 -27.44
C PRO A 41 -2.90 20.58 -27.62
N ALA A 42 -2.06 21.28 -26.84
CA ALA A 42 -1.68 22.65 -27.06
C ALA A 42 -0.64 22.73 -28.19
N ALA A 43 -0.97 23.42 -29.27
CA ALA A 43 -0.02 23.80 -30.29
C ALA A 43 0.81 25.02 -29.84
N GLY A 44 2.13 24.92 -29.91
CA GLY A 44 3.07 26.02 -29.65
C GLY A 44 4.41 25.74 -30.32
N SER A 45 4.77 26.60 -31.27
CA SER A 45 5.89 26.55 -32.21
C SER A 45 7.26 26.85 -31.57
N GLY A 46 8.30 26.22 -32.07
CA GLY A 46 9.61 26.81 -32.37
C GLY A 46 10.76 26.61 -31.36
N GLY A 47 11.86 26.04 -31.84
CA GLY A 47 13.20 26.24 -31.28
C GLY A 47 14.00 24.94 -31.08
N GLY A 48 14.96 24.67 -31.97
CA GLY A 48 15.82 23.50 -31.97
C GLY A 48 16.80 23.40 -30.80
N GLY A 49 17.26 22.19 -30.52
CA GLY A 49 18.37 21.90 -29.62
C GLY A 49 18.30 20.50 -29.02
N GLY A 50 19.16 19.60 -29.49
CA GLY A 50 19.67 18.45 -28.76
C GLY A 50 18.67 17.47 -28.15
N ALA A 51 18.18 16.49 -28.89
CA ALA A 51 17.38 15.40 -28.35
C ALA A 51 18.27 14.45 -27.53
N SER A 52 18.39 14.69 -26.24
CA SER A 52 18.70 13.65 -25.28
C SER A 52 17.50 12.69 -25.22
N PHE A 53 17.60 11.53 -25.85
CA PHE A 53 16.68 10.42 -25.67
C PHE A 53 16.84 9.85 -24.25
N SER A 54 16.26 10.56 -23.26
CA SER A 54 15.99 9.97 -21.95
C SER A 54 14.96 8.87 -22.19
N ALA A 55 15.43 7.63 -22.23
CA ALA A 55 14.55 6.46 -22.14
C ALA A 55 13.71 6.63 -20.87
N ARG A 56 12.45 6.99 -21.01
CA ARG A 56 11.49 7.01 -19.91
C ARG A 56 11.39 5.58 -19.41
N LEU A 57 12.15 5.27 -18.37
CA LEU A 57 11.95 4.05 -17.59
C LEU A 57 10.49 4.10 -17.13
N SER A 58 9.72 3.06 -17.47
CA SER A 58 8.39 2.89 -16.91
C SER A 58 8.51 3.01 -15.39
N PRO A 59 7.58 3.66 -14.70
CA PRO A 59 7.62 3.78 -13.24
C PRO A 59 7.80 2.38 -12.64
N PRO A 60 8.57 2.23 -11.55
CA PRO A 60 8.91 0.93 -10.96
C PRO A 60 7.71 0.25 -10.27
N TRP A 61 6.50 0.75 -10.45
CA TRP A 61 5.27 0.22 -9.85
C TRP A 61 4.30 -0.37 -10.87
N LEU A 62 3.55 -1.35 -10.39
CA LEU A 62 2.45 -1.99 -11.12
C LEU A 62 1.15 -1.74 -10.38
N ARG A 63 0.12 -1.25 -11.07
CA ARG A 63 -1.26 -1.25 -10.58
C ARG A 63 -1.93 -2.57 -10.98
N LEU A 64 -2.52 -3.24 -10.02
CA LEU A 64 -3.27 -4.48 -10.19
C LEU A 64 -4.74 -4.18 -9.85
N PRO A 65 -5.59 -3.90 -10.84
CA PRO A 65 -6.89 -3.28 -10.61
C PRO A 65 -7.92 -4.19 -9.94
N GLU A 66 -7.80 -5.50 -10.11
CA GLU A 66 -8.78 -6.45 -9.60
C GLU A 66 -8.08 -7.76 -9.26
N VAL A 67 -7.64 -7.90 -8.02
CA VAL A 67 -7.01 -9.11 -7.53
C VAL A 67 -8.00 -9.85 -6.64
N LEU A 68 -8.35 -11.08 -7.03
CA LEU A 68 -9.28 -11.92 -6.29
C LEU A 68 -8.63 -12.43 -5.01
N GLY A 69 -9.39 -12.43 -3.92
CA GLY A 69 -9.05 -13.08 -2.67
C GLY A 69 -9.53 -14.53 -2.61
N ALA A 70 -9.86 -15.00 -1.40
CA ALA A 70 -10.34 -16.36 -1.18
C ALA A 70 -11.75 -16.61 -1.72
N GLU A 71 -12.57 -15.58 -1.78
CA GLU A 71 -13.96 -15.64 -2.24
C GLU A 71 -14.14 -14.81 -3.51
N PRO A 72 -14.93 -15.29 -4.50
CA PRO A 72 -15.04 -14.64 -5.81
C PRO A 72 -15.55 -13.19 -5.76
N HIS A 73 -16.32 -12.82 -4.75
CA HIS A 73 -16.85 -11.47 -4.57
C HIS A 73 -15.93 -10.55 -3.76
N ARG A 74 -14.82 -11.07 -3.23
CA ARG A 74 -13.84 -10.28 -2.48
C ARG A 74 -12.59 -10.05 -3.35
N ALA A 75 -12.53 -8.91 -4.01
CA ALA A 75 -11.38 -8.47 -4.77
C ALA A 75 -10.84 -7.14 -4.23
N ASN A 76 -9.54 -6.94 -4.30
CA ASN A 76 -8.91 -5.67 -3.96
C ASN A 76 -8.05 -5.16 -5.11
N GLU A 77 -7.92 -3.86 -5.21
CA GLU A 77 -6.93 -3.21 -6.06
C GLU A 77 -5.61 -3.09 -5.27
N LEU A 78 -4.48 -3.41 -5.91
CA LEU A 78 -3.16 -3.33 -5.29
C LEU A 78 -2.21 -2.46 -6.12
N LEU A 79 -1.32 -1.75 -5.42
CA LEU A 79 -0.11 -1.18 -6.01
C LEU A 79 1.09 -2.02 -5.55
N LEU A 80 1.94 -2.41 -6.50
CA LEU A 80 3.22 -3.04 -6.24
C LEU A 80 4.35 -2.13 -6.65
N LEU A 81 5.25 -1.80 -5.72
CA LEU A 81 6.55 -1.21 -6.03
C LEU A 81 7.60 -2.34 -5.99
N LEU A 82 8.32 -2.47 -7.10
CA LEU A 82 9.37 -3.47 -7.27
C LEU A 82 10.68 -3.02 -6.62
N PRO A 83 11.43 -3.93 -5.98
CA PRO A 83 12.78 -3.61 -5.53
C PRO A 83 13.71 -3.34 -6.71
N PRO A 84 14.82 -2.63 -6.49
CA PRO A 84 15.88 -2.50 -7.49
C PRO A 84 16.36 -3.87 -7.98
N PRO A 85 16.78 -3.99 -9.25
CA PRO A 85 17.34 -5.24 -9.78
C PRO A 85 18.55 -5.70 -8.97
N VAL A 86 18.60 -6.97 -8.62
CA VAL A 86 19.73 -7.59 -7.92
C VAL A 86 20.77 -8.07 -8.94
N PRO A 87 22.10 -7.92 -8.69
CA PRO A 87 23.14 -8.45 -9.54
C PRO A 87 22.99 -9.96 -9.79
N ARG A 88 23.39 -10.42 -10.99
CA ARG A 88 23.31 -11.84 -11.34
C ARG A 88 24.11 -12.70 -10.35
N GLY A 89 23.51 -13.82 -9.93
CA GLY A 89 24.16 -14.79 -9.05
C GLY A 89 23.92 -14.57 -7.55
N VAL A 90 23.23 -13.49 -7.15
CA VAL A 90 22.84 -13.25 -5.77
C VAL A 90 21.39 -13.67 -5.58
N THR A 91 21.16 -14.74 -4.82
CA THR A 91 19.82 -15.14 -4.38
C THR A 91 19.56 -14.50 -3.02
N LEU A 92 18.74 -13.45 -2.99
CA LEU A 92 18.27 -12.86 -1.72
C LEU A 92 16.97 -13.54 -1.31
N ALA A 93 16.82 -13.78 0.01
CA ALA A 93 15.52 -14.13 0.57
C ALA A 93 14.54 -13.02 0.23
N GLN A 94 13.37 -13.38 -0.33
CA GLN A 94 12.40 -12.38 -0.75
C GLN A 94 11.62 -11.87 0.47
N HIS A 95 11.66 -10.56 0.68
CA HIS A 95 10.89 -9.91 1.72
C HIS A 95 9.78 -9.05 1.10
N HIS A 96 8.59 -9.15 1.63
CA HIS A 96 7.41 -8.45 1.17
C HIS A 96 6.81 -7.62 2.30
N VAL A 97 6.63 -6.34 2.05
CA VAL A 97 5.92 -5.42 2.94
C VAL A 97 4.52 -5.23 2.40
N VAL A 98 3.52 -5.50 3.22
CA VAL A 98 2.10 -5.35 2.89
C VAL A 98 1.53 -4.22 3.72
N TYR A 99 1.11 -3.16 3.06
CA TYR A 99 0.65 -1.93 3.70
C TYR A 99 -0.86 -1.72 3.45
N PHE A 100 -1.57 -1.41 4.53
CA PHE A 100 -2.99 -1.05 4.54
C PHE A 100 -3.14 0.43 4.83
N PRO A 101 -3.54 1.24 3.83
CA PRO A 101 -3.68 2.69 3.94
C PRO A 101 -4.71 3.15 4.96
N GLY A 102 -4.54 4.37 5.44
CA GLY A 102 -5.53 5.09 6.25
C GLY A 102 -6.62 5.76 5.42
N ASP A 103 -7.40 6.61 6.10
CA ASP A 103 -8.38 7.48 5.45
C ASP A 103 -7.68 8.48 4.52
N VAL A 104 -8.40 9.00 3.52
CA VAL A 104 -7.96 9.97 2.51
C VAL A 104 -6.97 9.41 1.48
N GLN A 105 -6.09 8.48 1.85
CA GLN A 105 -5.05 7.95 0.98
C GLN A 105 -5.62 7.22 -0.24
N ASN A 106 -5.07 7.54 -1.41
CA ASN A 106 -5.42 6.92 -2.68
C ASN A 106 -4.23 7.05 -3.66
N TYR A 107 -4.41 6.66 -4.91
CA TYR A 107 -3.45 6.94 -5.97
C TYR A 107 -3.25 8.44 -6.16
N HIS A 108 -2.04 8.83 -6.53
CA HIS A 108 -1.67 10.23 -6.70
C HIS A 108 -2.60 10.95 -7.68
N ASP A 109 -2.92 10.35 -8.83
CA ASP A 109 -3.82 10.92 -9.82
C ASP A 109 -5.25 11.12 -9.31
N VAL A 110 -5.73 10.26 -8.40
CA VAL A 110 -7.04 10.40 -7.78
C VAL A 110 -7.03 11.53 -6.74
N MET A 111 -5.97 11.58 -5.90
CA MET A 111 -5.86 12.60 -4.84
C MET A 111 -5.67 14.00 -5.41
N SER A 112 -4.77 14.17 -6.40
CA SER A 112 -4.48 15.46 -7.03
C SER A 112 -5.67 16.08 -7.77
N CYS A 113 -6.60 15.24 -8.27
CA CYS A 113 -7.82 15.70 -8.92
C CYS A 113 -8.98 16.00 -7.95
N HIS A 114 -8.87 15.62 -6.66
CA HIS A 114 -9.95 15.79 -5.70
C HIS A 114 -9.84 17.14 -4.97
N PRO A 115 -10.90 17.98 -4.94
CA PRO A 115 -10.85 19.36 -4.44
C PRO A 115 -10.43 19.51 -2.97
N GLU A 116 -10.58 18.44 -2.17
CA GLU A 116 -10.18 18.47 -0.75
C GLU A 116 -8.95 17.61 -0.45
N ASN A 117 -8.74 16.51 -1.22
CA ASN A 117 -7.66 15.58 -0.94
C ASN A 117 -6.33 16.00 -1.60
N PHE A 118 -6.34 16.94 -2.57
CA PHE A 118 -5.13 17.37 -3.26
C PHE A 118 -4.05 17.92 -2.32
N GLN A 119 -4.44 18.54 -1.20
CA GLN A 119 -3.51 19.03 -0.18
C GLN A 119 -2.71 17.92 0.50
N TRP A 120 -3.17 16.65 0.39
CA TRP A 120 -2.54 15.45 0.95
C TRP A 120 -1.95 14.53 -0.11
N GLU A 121 -1.80 14.98 -1.36
CA GLU A 121 -1.32 14.15 -2.49
C GLU A 121 0.09 13.58 -2.26
N HIS A 122 0.91 14.23 -1.44
CA HIS A 122 2.23 13.76 -1.06
C HIS A 122 2.19 12.52 -0.13
N TRP A 123 1.02 12.14 0.38
CA TRP A 123 0.75 10.89 1.11
C TRP A 123 0.00 9.86 0.26
N SER A 124 0.09 9.98 -1.07
CA SER A 124 -0.47 9.02 -2.02
C SER A 124 0.17 7.63 -1.89
N PHE A 125 -0.49 6.62 -2.44
CA PHE A 125 0.01 5.24 -2.43
C PHE A 125 1.41 5.12 -2.99
N GLU A 126 1.70 5.82 -4.10
CA GLU A 126 3.01 5.82 -4.75
C GLU A 126 4.09 6.42 -3.85
N ASN A 127 3.79 7.53 -3.17
CA ASN A 127 4.73 8.19 -2.28
C ASN A 127 4.97 7.37 -1.02
N ILE A 128 3.92 6.83 -0.40
CA ILE A 128 4.06 5.92 0.74
C ILE A 128 4.86 4.69 0.36
N ALA A 129 4.58 4.05 -0.79
CA ALA A 129 5.36 2.90 -1.24
C ALA A 129 6.85 3.25 -1.38
N THR A 130 7.16 4.47 -1.83
CA THR A 130 8.54 4.96 -1.92
C THR A 130 9.19 5.16 -0.55
N ILE A 131 8.46 5.69 0.44
CA ILE A 131 8.93 5.83 1.83
C ILE A 131 9.20 4.44 2.41
N LEU A 132 8.26 3.50 2.27
CA LEU A 132 8.42 2.13 2.75
C LEU A 132 9.59 1.40 2.08
N ALA A 133 9.84 1.62 0.78
CA ALA A 133 10.98 1.02 0.09
C ALA A 133 12.34 1.53 0.61
N ARG A 134 12.39 2.76 1.13
CA ARG A 134 13.60 3.29 1.81
C ARG A 134 13.77 2.67 3.20
N ARG A 135 12.67 2.43 3.91
CA ARG A 135 12.67 1.79 5.24
C ARG A 135 12.99 0.31 5.17
N PHE A 136 12.51 -0.37 4.13
CA PHE A 136 12.70 -1.81 3.88
C PHE A 136 13.44 -2.02 2.55
N PRO A 137 14.73 -1.73 2.46
CA PRO A 137 15.48 -1.78 1.21
C PRO A 137 15.52 -3.21 0.63
N GLY A 138 15.32 -3.32 -0.67
CA GLY A 138 15.30 -4.61 -1.37
C GLY A 138 14.00 -5.39 -1.26
N SER A 139 12.97 -4.85 -0.60
CA SER A 139 11.67 -5.49 -0.41
C SER A 139 10.68 -5.13 -1.52
N PHE A 140 9.73 -6.04 -1.76
CA PHE A 140 8.54 -5.77 -2.57
C PHE A 140 7.51 -5.04 -1.70
N ILE A 141 7.06 -3.86 -2.13
CA ILE A 141 6.08 -3.09 -1.35
C ILE A 141 4.71 -3.21 -2.00
N TRP A 142 3.77 -3.76 -1.26
CA TRP A 142 2.38 -3.95 -1.65
C TRP A 142 1.50 -2.99 -0.89
N VAL A 143 0.80 -2.11 -1.59
CA VAL A 143 -0.25 -1.28 -1.01
C VAL A 143 -1.59 -1.93 -1.34
N VAL A 144 -2.33 -2.34 -0.33
CA VAL A 144 -3.65 -2.96 -0.47
C VAL A 144 -4.72 -1.90 -0.28
N LYS A 145 -5.32 -1.45 -1.38
CA LYS A 145 -6.39 -0.46 -1.34
C LYS A 145 -7.63 -1.04 -0.66
N CYS A 146 -8.29 -0.22 0.17
CA CYS A 146 -9.57 -0.58 0.76
C CYS A 146 -10.61 -0.93 -0.32
N SER A 147 -11.59 -1.77 0.02
CA SER A 147 -12.64 -2.22 -0.93
C SER A 147 -13.58 -1.09 -1.34
N ARG A 148 -13.76 -0.09 -0.48
CA ARG A 148 -14.66 1.03 -0.69
C ARG A 148 -14.15 2.28 0.04
N MET A 149 -14.31 3.46 -0.59
CA MET A 149 -14.08 4.77 0.03
C MET A 149 -15.43 5.45 0.26
N HIS A 150 -15.85 5.62 1.51
CA HIS A 150 -17.06 6.38 1.84
C HIS A 150 -16.76 7.88 1.76
N LEU A 151 -17.59 8.63 1.03
CA LEU A 151 -17.43 10.07 0.77
C LEU A 151 -16.04 10.45 0.22
N HIS A 152 -15.37 9.56 -0.50
CA HIS A 152 -14.01 9.73 -1.03
C HIS A 152 -12.93 10.03 0.04
N LYS A 153 -13.23 9.79 1.33
CA LYS A 153 -12.36 10.09 2.47
C LYS A 153 -12.14 8.90 3.38
N PHE A 154 -13.19 8.17 3.72
CA PHE A 154 -13.15 7.13 4.74
C PHE A 154 -12.94 5.75 4.13
N SER A 155 -11.83 5.14 4.44
CA SER A 155 -11.48 3.79 3.97
C SER A 155 -12.36 2.73 4.64
N CYS A 156 -12.97 1.86 3.84
CA CYS A 156 -13.76 0.72 4.30
C CYS A 156 -13.11 -0.57 3.80
N TYR A 157 -12.74 -1.42 4.75
CA TYR A 157 -12.06 -2.69 4.48
C TYR A 157 -13.03 -3.87 4.52
N ASP A 158 -14.19 -3.75 3.83
CA ASP A 158 -15.29 -4.71 3.90
C ASP A 158 -14.88 -6.13 3.43
N ASN A 159 -13.78 -6.27 2.71
CA ASN A 159 -13.20 -7.57 2.33
C ASN A 159 -12.40 -8.23 3.46
N PHE A 160 -12.01 -7.49 4.49
CA PHE A 160 -11.19 -7.95 5.60
C PHE A 160 -11.91 -7.95 6.94
N VAL A 161 -12.92 -7.10 7.14
CA VAL A 161 -13.62 -6.96 8.41
C VAL A 161 -15.05 -6.50 8.17
N THR A 162 -15.99 -6.98 8.97
CA THR A 162 -17.35 -6.45 8.98
C THR A 162 -17.32 -5.00 9.41
N SER A 163 -17.98 -4.13 8.68
CA SER A 163 -18.04 -2.71 9.00
C SER A 163 -19.46 -2.18 8.84
N ASN A 164 -19.81 -1.18 9.63
CA ASN A 164 -21.02 -0.40 9.40
C ASN A 164 -20.84 0.53 8.16
N MET A 165 -21.90 1.28 7.83
CA MET A 165 -21.90 2.18 6.67
C MET A 165 -20.78 3.24 6.67
N PHE A 166 -20.21 3.57 7.84
CA PHE A 166 -19.12 4.53 8.02
C PHE A 166 -17.75 3.84 8.07
N GLY A 167 -17.69 2.50 7.90
CA GLY A 167 -16.48 1.73 8.00
C GLY A 167 -15.96 1.53 9.43
N ALA A 168 -16.80 1.71 10.47
CA ALA A 168 -16.42 1.32 11.82
C ALA A 168 -16.43 -0.22 11.92
N PRO A 169 -15.33 -0.87 12.36
CA PRO A 169 -15.18 -2.30 12.29
C PRO A 169 -15.93 -3.04 13.41
N GLU A 170 -16.33 -4.28 13.10
CA GLU A 170 -16.80 -5.27 14.05
C GLU A 170 -15.96 -6.53 13.86
N HIS A 171 -14.98 -6.73 14.76
CA HIS A 171 -14.02 -7.83 14.66
C HIS A 171 -14.62 -9.16 15.10
N SER A 172 -14.30 -10.25 14.37
CA SER A 172 -14.71 -11.61 14.70
C SER A 172 -13.64 -12.63 14.34
N ALA A 173 -13.66 -13.80 14.97
CA ALA A 173 -12.68 -14.85 14.74
C ALA A 173 -12.89 -15.65 13.44
N ASP A 174 -14.06 -15.50 12.80
CA ASP A 174 -14.54 -16.34 11.70
C ASP A 174 -14.79 -15.59 10.38
N PHE A 175 -14.39 -14.32 10.28
CA PHE A 175 -14.59 -13.51 9.08
C PHE A 175 -13.79 -14.05 7.87
N GLY A 176 -12.61 -14.62 8.09
CA GLY A 176 -11.74 -15.19 7.07
C GLY A 176 -10.77 -14.21 6.41
N ALA A 177 -10.40 -13.12 7.10
CA ALA A 177 -9.43 -12.12 6.63
C ALA A 177 -8.04 -12.73 6.36
N PHE A 178 -7.58 -13.64 7.21
CA PHE A 178 -6.31 -14.33 7.00
C PHE A 178 -6.30 -15.14 5.71
N ARG A 179 -7.37 -15.90 5.46
CA ARG A 179 -7.54 -16.67 4.24
C ARG A 179 -7.66 -15.76 3.02
N HIS A 180 -8.38 -14.64 3.16
CA HIS A 180 -8.49 -13.63 2.11
C HIS A 180 -7.13 -13.03 1.76
N LEU A 181 -6.35 -12.57 2.75
CA LEU A 181 -5.01 -11.98 2.55
C LEU A 181 -4.06 -12.97 1.87
N HIS A 182 -4.01 -14.23 2.33
CA HIS A 182 -3.18 -15.27 1.74
C HIS A 182 -3.51 -15.49 0.25
N ALA A 183 -4.80 -15.65 -0.08
CA ALA A 183 -5.24 -15.84 -1.47
C ALA A 183 -4.99 -14.60 -2.33
N LEU A 184 -5.26 -13.41 -1.79
CA LEU A 184 -5.03 -12.13 -2.45
C LEU A 184 -3.56 -11.97 -2.86
N LEU A 185 -2.62 -12.21 -1.94
CA LEU A 185 -1.19 -12.12 -2.24
C LEU A 185 -0.74 -13.20 -3.24
N ALA A 186 -1.22 -14.44 -3.11
CA ALA A 186 -0.90 -15.50 -4.06
C ALA A 186 -1.36 -15.16 -5.50
N ASN A 187 -2.55 -14.57 -5.63
CA ASN A 187 -3.09 -14.12 -6.91
C ASN A 187 -2.36 -12.88 -7.43
N ALA A 188 -2.02 -11.92 -6.55
CA ALA A 188 -1.26 -10.73 -6.89
C ALA A 188 0.14 -11.09 -7.44
N PHE A 189 0.84 -12.03 -6.80
CA PHE A 189 2.15 -12.51 -7.26
C PHE A 189 2.07 -13.09 -8.68
N ARG A 190 1.08 -13.96 -8.93
CA ARG A 190 0.87 -14.57 -10.23
C ARG A 190 0.56 -13.53 -11.31
N LEU A 191 -0.31 -12.58 -11.00
CA LEU A 191 -0.68 -11.51 -11.94
C LEU A 191 0.52 -10.60 -12.25
N ALA A 192 1.26 -10.16 -11.23
CA ALA A 192 2.46 -9.34 -11.40
C ALA A 192 3.53 -10.05 -12.23
N GLN A 193 3.76 -11.35 -11.98
CA GLN A 193 4.68 -12.18 -12.77
C GLN A 193 4.28 -12.23 -14.24
N ASN A 194 3.01 -12.46 -14.55
CA ASN A 194 2.50 -12.51 -15.91
C ASN A 194 2.68 -11.17 -16.63
N ILE A 195 2.39 -10.05 -15.96
CA ILE A 195 2.59 -8.71 -16.52
C ILE A 195 4.06 -8.47 -16.86
N LEU A 196 4.99 -8.80 -15.95
CA LEU A 196 6.41 -8.59 -16.17
C LEU A 196 6.99 -9.48 -17.28
N LEU A 197 6.55 -10.74 -17.39
CA LEU A 197 6.93 -11.64 -18.47
C LEU A 197 6.44 -11.12 -19.83
N SER A 198 5.20 -10.66 -19.91
CA SER A 198 4.63 -10.08 -21.12
C SER A 198 5.38 -8.81 -21.56
N GLN A 199 5.72 -7.92 -20.61
CA GLN A 199 6.51 -6.72 -20.90
C GLN A 199 7.91 -7.04 -21.38
N LYS A 200 8.55 -8.09 -20.85
CA LYS A 200 9.87 -8.55 -21.31
C LYS A 200 9.79 -9.06 -22.74
N SER A 201 8.84 -9.95 -23.05
CA SER A 201 8.65 -10.48 -24.41
C SER A 201 8.44 -9.37 -25.45
N THR A 202 7.62 -8.36 -25.13
CA THR A 202 7.38 -7.21 -26.01
C THR A 202 8.65 -6.37 -26.24
N ARG A 203 9.48 -6.18 -25.20
CA ARG A 203 10.75 -5.46 -25.30
C ARG A 203 11.76 -6.22 -26.15
N ASP A 204 11.84 -7.53 -25.97
CA ASP A 204 12.78 -8.37 -26.72
C ASP A 204 12.37 -8.42 -28.21
N ALA A 205 11.12 -8.59 -28.55
CA ALA A 205 10.60 -8.51 -29.91
C ALA A 205 10.85 -7.13 -30.55
N SER A 206 10.71 -6.03 -29.81
CA SER A 206 11.01 -4.68 -30.28
C SER A 206 12.50 -4.45 -30.53
N LYS A 207 13.38 -5.06 -29.75
CA LYS A 207 14.85 -5.02 -29.97
C LYS A 207 15.22 -5.80 -31.23
N GLU A 208 14.68 -7.01 -31.40
CA GLU A 208 14.93 -7.84 -32.61
C GLU A 208 14.45 -7.15 -33.87
N ALA A 209 13.24 -6.52 -33.85
CA ALA A 209 12.75 -5.75 -34.97
C ALA A 209 13.65 -4.55 -35.33
N LYS A 210 14.20 -3.82 -34.33
CA LYS A 210 15.14 -2.72 -34.55
C LYS A 210 16.46 -3.21 -35.12
N ILE A 211 16.98 -4.34 -34.64
CA ILE A 211 18.22 -4.94 -35.17
C ILE A 211 18.02 -5.40 -36.62
N ALA A 212 16.89 -6.01 -36.95
CA ALA A 212 16.54 -6.41 -38.31
C ALA A 212 16.44 -5.20 -39.27
N ALA A 213 15.78 -4.11 -38.80
CA ALA A 213 15.68 -2.87 -39.57
C ALA A 213 17.04 -2.20 -39.82
N CYS A 214 17.97 -2.25 -38.84
CA CYS A 214 19.30 -1.69 -38.98
C CYS A 214 20.15 -2.51 -39.97
N LYS A 215 20.03 -3.85 -39.98
CA LYS A 215 20.72 -4.73 -40.93
C LYS A 215 20.22 -4.55 -42.37
N SER A 216 18.95 -4.30 -42.58
CA SER A 216 18.37 -4.03 -43.92
C SER A 216 18.82 -2.68 -44.48
N GLN A 217 19.15 -1.68 -43.68
CA GLN A 217 19.69 -0.40 -44.13
C GLN A 217 21.17 -0.46 -44.49
N GLN A 218 21.97 -1.37 -43.93
CA GLN A 218 23.39 -1.55 -44.24
C GLN A 218 23.63 -2.27 -45.57
N GLN A 219 22.65 -2.96 -46.13
CA GLN A 219 22.79 -3.65 -47.45
C GLN A 219 22.55 -2.75 -48.66
N ALA A 220 22.27 -1.47 -48.49
CA ALA A 220 21.93 -0.53 -49.57
C ALA A 220 23.06 0.45 -49.96
N VAL A 221 24.34 0.23 -49.54
CA VAL A 221 25.43 1.12 -49.92
C VAL A 221 26.47 0.33 -50.76
N PRO A 222 26.79 0.76 -52.01
CA PRO A 222 27.82 0.11 -52.82
C PRO A 222 29.21 0.32 -52.20
N ALA A 223 30.01 -0.70 -52.23
CA ALA A 223 31.38 -0.74 -51.69
C ALA A 223 32.31 0.27 -52.37
N THR A 224 32.82 1.23 -51.61
CA THR A 224 34.06 1.93 -51.93
C THR A 224 35.04 1.87 -50.75
N ASN A 225 36.16 1.32 -51.03
CA ASN A 225 37.48 1.21 -50.38
C ASN A 225 37.70 1.77 -48.96
N GLY A 226 38.07 0.85 -48.07
CA GLY A 226 39.26 0.94 -47.24
C GLY A 226 39.24 1.92 -46.07
N CYS A 227 38.89 1.42 -44.88
CA CYS A 227 39.54 1.82 -43.64
C CYS A 227 39.27 0.79 -42.54
N SER A 228 40.33 0.32 -41.89
CA SER A 228 40.29 -0.57 -40.73
C SER A 228 39.61 0.12 -39.54
N SER A 229 38.50 -0.36 -39.09
CA SER A 229 37.87 0.08 -37.83
C SER A 229 37.72 -1.09 -36.87
N THR A 230 38.41 -1.00 -35.77
CA THR A 230 38.30 -1.75 -34.55
C THR A 230 36.84 -2.01 -34.18
N GLU A 231 36.47 -3.27 -34.13
CA GLU A 231 35.22 -3.73 -33.53
C GLU A 231 35.19 -3.34 -32.03
N ARG A 232 34.36 -2.40 -31.68
CA ARG A 232 33.96 -2.17 -30.29
C ARG A 232 32.74 -3.04 -30.03
N ASP A 233 32.98 -4.11 -29.30
CA ASP A 233 31.93 -4.94 -28.72
C ASP A 233 30.97 -4.05 -27.87
N CYS A 234 29.81 -3.79 -28.40
CA CYS A 234 28.68 -3.28 -27.60
C CYS A 234 28.19 -4.41 -26.69
N GLU A 235 28.77 -4.53 -25.50
CA GLU A 235 28.21 -5.34 -24.44
C GLU A 235 26.78 -4.83 -24.12
N CYS A 236 25.81 -5.57 -24.65
CA CYS A 236 24.39 -5.37 -24.35
C CYS A 236 24.17 -5.83 -22.92
N SER A 237 24.16 -4.88 -21.98
CA SER A 237 23.85 -5.07 -20.57
C SER A 237 22.52 -5.80 -20.47
N SER A 238 22.59 -7.10 -20.20
CA SER A 238 21.40 -7.95 -20.03
C SER A 238 20.73 -7.63 -18.70
N ASN A 239 19.54 -7.03 -18.78
CA ASN A 239 18.70 -6.74 -17.64
C ASN A 239 18.49 -8.00 -16.77
N SER A 240 18.88 -7.91 -15.50
CA SER A 240 18.55 -8.90 -14.49
C SER A 240 17.02 -9.01 -14.35
N ALA A 241 16.50 -10.22 -14.54
CA ALA A 241 15.08 -10.49 -14.39
C ALA A 241 14.74 -10.49 -12.89
N VAL A 242 13.77 -9.66 -12.49
CA VAL A 242 13.15 -9.75 -11.15
C VAL A 242 12.42 -11.10 -11.10
N SER A 243 12.84 -12.00 -10.20
CA SER A 243 12.20 -13.30 -10.00
C SER A 243 11.15 -13.18 -8.91
N PHE A 244 9.88 -13.53 -9.23
CA PHE A 244 8.82 -13.65 -8.24
C PHE A 244 8.72 -15.10 -7.75
N PRO A 245 8.37 -15.31 -6.47
CA PRO A 245 8.12 -16.66 -5.98
C PRO A 245 6.92 -17.25 -6.72
N VAL A 246 7.07 -18.48 -7.21
CA VAL A 246 5.94 -19.29 -7.65
C VAL A 246 5.11 -19.66 -6.42
N PRO A 247 3.77 -19.76 -6.48
CA PRO A 247 2.92 -20.09 -5.33
C PRO A 247 3.36 -21.31 -4.50
N ALA A 248 4.02 -22.29 -5.11
CA ALA A 248 4.61 -23.45 -4.43
C ALA A 248 5.88 -23.10 -3.60
N ALA A 249 6.47 -21.92 -3.78
CA ALA A 249 7.72 -21.47 -3.13
C ALA A 249 7.49 -20.39 -2.07
N MET A 250 6.27 -20.15 -1.61
CA MET A 250 5.99 -19.18 -0.53
C MET A 250 6.71 -19.52 0.80
N GLY A 251 7.26 -20.71 0.94
CA GLY A 251 8.06 -21.09 2.11
C GLY A 251 9.42 -20.37 2.26
N ALA A 252 9.93 -19.74 1.19
CA ALA A 252 11.19 -18.97 1.20
C ALA A 252 10.96 -17.44 1.26
N VAL A 253 9.71 -17.01 1.49
CA VAL A 253 9.27 -15.61 1.47
C VAL A 253 8.95 -15.17 2.89
N SER A 254 9.34 -13.96 3.28
CA SER A 254 8.96 -13.34 4.54
C SER A 254 8.08 -12.11 4.32
N PHE A 255 7.24 -11.81 5.31
CA PHE A 255 6.29 -10.71 5.26
C PHE A 255 6.43 -9.79 6.46
N THR A 256 6.28 -8.49 6.22
CA THR A 256 5.96 -7.47 7.22
C THR A 256 4.59 -6.89 6.88
N LEU A 257 3.71 -6.82 7.87
CA LEU A 257 2.38 -6.22 7.71
C LEU A 257 2.39 -4.84 8.38
N ILE A 258 1.85 -3.84 7.71
CA ILE A 258 1.79 -2.46 8.21
C ILE A 258 0.37 -1.94 8.01
N GLY A 259 -0.25 -1.47 9.09
CA GLY A 259 -1.50 -0.72 9.02
C GLY A 259 -1.26 0.72 9.46
N PHE A 260 -1.82 1.66 8.73
CA PHE A 260 -1.80 3.06 9.11
C PHE A 260 -3.21 3.56 9.40
N SER A 261 -3.39 4.27 10.53
CA SER A 261 -4.67 4.89 10.87
C SER A 261 -5.82 3.87 10.75
N LYS A 262 -6.77 4.11 9.85
CA LYS A 262 -7.87 3.21 9.53
C LYS A 262 -7.42 1.83 9.03
N GLY A 263 -6.27 1.73 8.36
CA GLY A 263 -5.71 0.45 7.90
C GLY A 263 -5.39 -0.53 9.03
N CYS A 264 -5.20 -0.05 10.25
CA CYS A 264 -4.98 -0.89 11.44
C CYS A 264 -6.16 -1.82 11.76
N VAL A 265 -7.38 -1.52 11.27
CA VAL A 265 -8.54 -2.40 11.48
C VAL A 265 -8.33 -3.78 10.83
N VAL A 266 -7.56 -3.83 9.72
CA VAL A 266 -7.21 -5.10 9.08
C VAL A 266 -6.28 -5.91 9.97
N LEU A 267 -5.25 -5.27 10.53
CA LEU A 267 -4.32 -5.93 11.45
C LEU A 267 -5.06 -6.48 12.67
N ASN A 268 -5.93 -5.67 13.27
CA ASN A 268 -6.76 -6.09 14.40
C ASN A 268 -7.58 -7.32 14.02
N GLN A 269 -8.26 -7.31 12.86
CA GLN A 269 -9.05 -8.45 12.41
C GLN A 269 -8.18 -9.71 12.24
N LEU A 270 -6.98 -9.58 11.67
CA LEU A 270 -6.05 -10.71 11.54
C LEU A 270 -5.66 -11.29 12.91
N ILE A 271 -5.48 -10.43 13.94
CA ILE A 271 -5.17 -10.89 15.30
C ILE A 271 -6.33 -11.69 15.90
N TYR A 272 -7.58 -11.27 15.68
CA TYR A 272 -8.76 -12.05 16.12
C TYR A 272 -8.83 -13.45 15.48
N GLU A 273 -8.28 -13.63 14.29
CA GLU A 273 -8.31 -14.90 13.55
C GLU A 273 -7.10 -15.81 13.79
N LEU A 274 -6.09 -15.41 14.57
CA LEU A 274 -4.84 -16.17 14.73
C LEU A 274 -5.05 -17.60 15.18
N LYS A 275 -5.96 -17.82 16.14
CA LYS A 275 -6.31 -19.14 16.64
C LYS A 275 -6.80 -20.08 15.54
N GLU A 276 -7.66 -19.58 14.65
CA GLU A 276 -8.17 -20.37 13.53
C GLU A 276 -7.13 -20.47 12.40
N ALA A 277 -6.38 -19.41 12.14
CA ALA A 277 -5.31 -19.41 11.15
C ALA A 277 -4.20 -20.43 11.45
N LYS A 278 -3.88 -20.64 12.74
CA LYS A 278 -2.90 -21.66 13.20
C LYS A 278 -3.36 -23.10 12.87
N LYS A 279 -4.67 -23.38 12.83
CA LYS A 279 -5.24 -24.71 12.58
C LYS A 279 -5.25 -25.09 11.10
N ASP A 280 -5.41 -24.12 10.21
CA ASP A 280 -5.43 -24.37 8.78
C ASP A 280 -4.01 -24.50 8.21
N LYS A 281 -3.78 -25.50 7.35
CA LYS A 281 -2.46 -25.80 6.80
C LYS A 281 -1.87 -24.64 5.98
N ASN A 282 -2.69 -23.97 5.17
CA ASN A 282 -2.22 -22.94 4.26
C ASN A 282 -2.01 -21.61 4.99
N THR A 283 -2.99 -21.18 5.76
CA THR A 283 -2.87 -19.93 6.55
C THR A 283 -1.87 -20.07 7.68
N GLY A 284 -1.72 -21.26 8.30
CA GLY A 284 -0.69 -21.51 9.29
C GLY A 284 0.73 -21.52 8.72
N ALA A 285 0.91 -21.97 7.48
CA ALA A 285 2.19 -21.84 6.78
C ALA A 285 2.49 -20.39 6.41
N PHE A 286 1.49 -19.64 5.97
CA PHE A 286 1.61 -18.21 5.69
C PHE A 286 1.93 -17.40 6.95
N LEU A 287 1.24 -17.69 8.08
CA LEU A 287 1.47 -17.06 9.37
C LEU A 287 2.94 -17.17 9.83
N LYS A 288 3.57 -18.33 9.69
CA LYS A 288 4.99 -18.55 10.03
C LYS A 288 5.97 -17.67 9.25
N ASN A 289 5.53 -17.18 8.10
CA ASN A 289 6.33 -16.30 7.25
C ASN A 289 6.16 -14.81 7.59
N ILE A 290 5.19 -14.43 8.43
CA ILE A 290 5.05 -13.07 8.94
C ILE A 290 6.11 -12.86 10.04
N LYS A 291 6.97 -11.86 9.87
CA LYS A 291 8.07 -11.54 10.78
C LYS A 291 7.76 -10.40 11.72
N ALA A 292 7.08 -9.37 11.22
CA ALA A 292 6.75 -8.19 11.98
C ALA A 292 5.37 -7.63 11.61
N ILE A 293 4.72 -6.99 12.56
CA ILE A 293 3.48 -6.25 12.35
C ILE A 293 3.63 -4.87 12.97
N TYR A 294 3.30 -3.83 12.18
CA TYR A 294 3.40 -2.43 12.56
C TYR A 294 2.02 -1.77 12.58
N TRP A 295 1.60 -1.28 13.73
CA TRP A 295 0.46 -0.37 13.87
C TRP A 295 0.98 1.06 13.85
N LEU A 296 0.66 1.80 12.80
CA LEU A 296 1.06 3.21 12.66
C LEU A 296 -0.16 4.09 12.94
N ASP A 297 -0.15 4.73 14.11
CA ASP A 297 -1.14 5.70 14.58
C ASP A 297 -2.59 5.24 14.37
N GLY A 298 -2.91 4.05 14.87
CA GLY A 298 -4.17 3.35 14.68
C GLY A 298 -5.37 4.16 15.14
N GLY A 299 -6.38 4.27 14.30
CA GLY A 299 -7.61 5.01 14.61
C GLY A 299 -8.74 4.74 13.62
N HIS A 300 -9.98 4.88 14.09
CA HIS A 300 -11.19 4.81 13.27
C HIS A 300 -12.37 5.57 13.89
N SER A 301 -13.47 5.69 13.17
CA SER A 301 -14.66 6.45 13.57
C SER A 301 -15.55 5.75 14.61
N GLY A 302 -15.29 4.48 14.96
CA GLY A 302 -16.01 3.76 16.01
C GLY A 302 -15.70 4.29 17.41
N GLY A 303 -16.56 4.02 18.37
CA GLY A 303 -16.42 4.48 19.76
C GLY A 303 -15.56 3.58 20.65
N SER A 304 -15.07 2.44 20.13
CA SER A 304 -14.24 1.46 20.85
C SER A 304 -13.62 0.48 19.87
N ASN A 305 -12.76 -0.42 20.37
CA ASN A 305 -12.06 -1.46 19.61
C ASN A 305 -11.12 -0.90 18.52
N THR A 306 -10.50 0.26 18.81
CA THR A 306 -9.45 0.85 17.97
C THR A 306 -8.18 0.03 18.08
N TRP A 307 -7.86 -0.47 19.29
CA TRP A 307 -6.80 -1.41 19.57
C TRP A 307 -7.38 -2.70 20.16
N VAL A 308 -6.71 -3.82 19.94
CA VAL A 308 -7.12 -5.11 20.51
C VAL A 308 -6.79 -5.10 22.01
N THR A 309 -7.81 -5.26 22.88
CA THR A 309 -7.64 -5.18 24.34
C THR A 309 -8.12 -6.43 25.08
N TYR A 310 -8.27 -7.54 24.36
CA TYR A 310 -8.73 -8.82 24.90
C TYR A 310 -7.52 -9.73 25.13
N PRO A 311 -7.21 -10.09 26.42
CA PRO A 311 -6.01 -10.86 26.73
C PRO A 311 -5.94 -12.22 26.03
N GLU A 312 -7.09 -12.89 25.84
CA GLU A 312 -7.17 -14.18 25.16
C GLU A 312 -6.82 -14.08 23.67
N VAL A 313 -7.13 -12.96 23.02
CA VAL A 313 -6.79 -12.69 21.62
C VAL A 313 -5.31 -12.33 21.49
N LEU A 314 -4.80 -11.47 22.37
CA LEU A 314 -3.40 -11.05 22.38
C LEU A 314 -2.45 -12.17 22.80
N LYS A 315 -2.91 -13.14 23.61
CA LYS A 315 -2.15 -14.36 23.91
C LYS A 315 -1.83 -15.15 22.65
N GLU A 316 -2.79 -15.26 21.72
CA GLU A 316 -2.54 -15.93 20.44
C GLU A 316 -1.46 -15.21 19.61
N LEU A 317 -1.38 -13.88 19.68
CA LEU A 317 -0.30 -13.10 19.04
C LEU A 317 1.05 -13.35 19.76
N ALA A 318 1.08 -13.27 21.07
CA ALA A 318 2.30 -13.50 21.87
C ALA A 318 2.95 -14.87 21.58
N GLU A 319 2.14 -15.90 21.34
CA GLU A 319 2.61 -17.25 21.03
C GLU A 319 3.18 -17.40 19.61
N THR A 320 3.06 -16.41 18.73
CA THR A 320 3.55 -16.51 17.34
C THR A 320 5.04 -16.21 17.20
N GLY A 321 5.61 -15.43 18.11
CA GLY A 321 6.96 -14.88 18.00
C GLY A 321 7.10 -13.80 16.90
N ILE A 322 5.99 -13.24 16.43
CA ILE A 322 5.98 -12.09 15.48
C ILE A 322 6.42 -10.84 16.25
N GLU A 323 7.32 -10.05 15.66
CA GLU A 323 7.71 -8.75 16.19
C GLU A 323 6.53 -7.77 16.15
N VAL A 324 6.26 -7.09 17.27
CA VAL A 324 5.13 -6.17 17.41
C VAL A 324 5.63 -4.75 17.58
N HIS A 325 5.15 -3.86 16.71
CA HIS A 325 5.52 -2.45 16.70
C HIS A 325 4.27 -1.57 16.77
N ALA A 326 4.21 -0.69 17.76
CA ALA A 326 3.15 0.31 17.93
C ALA A 326 3.78 1.71 17.89
N HIS A 327 3.48 2.45 16.83
CA HIS A 327 3.96 3.81 16.64
C HIS A 327 2.76 4.75 16.65
N VAL A 328 2.71 5.65 17.62
CA VAL A 328 1.56 6.54 17.84
C VAL A 328 1.99 8.01 17.81
N THR A 329 1.02 8.89 17.59
CA THR A 329 1.20 10.34 17.67
C THR A 329 0.14 10.98 18.58
N PRO A 330 0.36 12.20 19.08
CA PRO A 330 -0.65 12.91 19.86
C PRO A 330 -2.00 13.08 19.15
N TYR A 331 -2.02 13.03 17.80
CA TYR A 331 -3.25 13.15 17.03
C TYR A 331 -4.28 12.05 17.36
N GLN A 332 -3.82 10.82 17.63
CA GLN A 332 -4.70 9.71 18.00
C GLN A 332 -4.78 9.54 19.52
N VAL A 333 -3.63 9.45 20.21
CA VAL A 333 -3.64 9.01 21.62
C VAL A 333 -3.96 10.13 22.61
N PHE A 334 -3.79 11.41 22.24
CA PHE A 334 -4.14 12.57 23.08
C PHE A 334 -5.40 13.29 22.63
N ASP A 335 -6.17 12.71 21.72
CA ASP A 335 -7.46 13.27 21.30
C ASP A 335 -8.47 13.19 22.45
N THR A 336 -8.80 14.36 23.02
CA THR A 336 -9.76 14.44 24.13
C THR A 336 -11.19 14.02 23.75
N MET A 337 -11.57 14.16 22.47
CA MET A 337 -12.87 13.75 21.96
C MET A 337 -12.97 12.25 21.74
N ARG A 338 -11.81 11.59 21.53
CA ARG A 338 -11.68 10.14 21.32
C ARG A 338 -10.70 9.51 22.32
N SER A 339 -10.79 9.92 23.58
CA SER A 339 -9.86 9.52 24.64
C SER A 339 -9.77 7.99 24.89
N TRP A 340 -10.71 7.22 24.35
CA TRP A 340 -10.62 5.74 24.39
C TRP A 340 -9.44 5.22 23.57
N ILE A 341 -9.01 5.90 22.51
CA ILE A 341 -7.91 5.43 21.62
C ILE A 341 -6.62 5.30 22.42
N GLY A 342 -6.22 6.34 23.17
CA GLY A 342 -5.03 6.28 24.03
C GLY A 342 -5.16 5.20 25.12
N ARG A 343 -6.32 5.11 25.80
CA ARG A 343 -6.53 4.06 26.83
C ARG A 343 -6.49 2.65 26.26
N GLU A 344 -7.01 2.44 25.06
CA GLU A 344 -6.95 1.13 24.40
C GLU A 344 -5.53 0.80 23.93
N HIS A 345 -4.77 1.79 23.45
CA HIS A 345 -3.36 1.65 23.11
C HIS A 345 -2.55 1.23 24.36
N ASP A 346 -2.67 1.98 25.46
CA ASP A 346 -1.96 1.66 26.70
C ASP A 346 -2.28 0.24 27.18
N LYS A 347 -3.56 -0.16 27.08
CA LYS A 347 -3.99 -1.50 27.46
C LYS A 347 -3.44 -2.58 26.53
N PHE A 348 -3.38 -2.33 25.23
CA PHE A 348 -2.76 -3.23 24.24
C PHE A 348 -1.30 -3.50 24.59
N VAL A 349 -0.52 -2.44 24.85
CA VAL A 349 0.89 -2.52 25.24
C VAL A 349 1.04 -3.28 26.54
N GLN A 350 0.33 -2.88 27.60
CA GLN A 350 0.40 -3.52 28.92
C GLN A 350 0.09 -5.02 28.89
N ILE A 351 -0.92 -5.45 28.10
CA ILE A 351 -1.26 -6.87 28.00
C ILE A 351 -0.13 -7.64 27.31
N LEU A 352 0.42 -7.13 26.21
CA LEU A 352 1.50 -7.79 25.47
C LEU A 352 2.78 -7.88 26.30
N GLU A 353 3.18 -6.81 27.00
CA GLU A 353 4.28 -6.83 27.94
C GLU A 353 4.06 -7.85 29.07
N GLY A 354 2.83 -7.88 29.62
CA GLY A 354 2.43 -8.88 30.65
C GLY A 354 2.46 -10.32 30.14
N LEU A 355 2.34 -10.54 28.83
CA LEU A 355 2.48 -11.84 28.18
C LEU A 355 3.94 -12.15 27.77
N GLY A 356 4.89 -11.25 28.07
CA GLY A 356 6.31 -11.41 27.78
C GLY A 356 6.72 -11.07 26.34
N VAL A 357 5.89 -10.32 25.62
CA VAL A 357 6.24 -9.81 24.28
C VAL A 357 7.09 -8.56 24.43
N GLU A 358 8.23 -8.53 23.76
CA GLU A 358 9.04 -7.32 23.60
C GLU A 358 8.38 -6.45 22.50
N ILE A 359 7.51 -5.52 22.91
CA ILE A 359 6.82 -4.62 22.01
C ILE A 359 7.67 -3.36 21.79
N ASN A 360 7.85 -2.95 20.54
CA ASN A 360 8.43 -1.65 20.21
C ASN A 360 7.31 -0.60 20.18
N ASP A 361 7.07 0.04 21.33
CA ASP A 361 6.09 1.10 21.50
C ASP A 361 6.76 2.48 21.47
N GLN A 362 6.34 3.37 20.56
CA GLN A 362 6.94 4.69 20.38
C GLN A 362 5.89 5.78 20.16
N LEU A 363 5.94 6.82 21.01
CA LEU A 363 5.22 8.07 20.81
C LEU A 363 6.10 9.05 20.00
N HIS A 364 5.69 9.34 18.77
CA HIS A 364 6.33 10.32 17.91
C HIS A 364 5.69 11.69 18.07
N PHE A 365 6.50 12.75 17.96
CA PHE A 365 6.03 14.15 18.01
C PHE A 365 5.31 14.49 19.35
N GLY A 366 5.69 13.85 20.46
CA GLY A 366 5.03 13.97 21.77
C GLY A 366 4.93 15.43 22.27
N ASP A 367 5.90 16.27 21.96
CA ASP A 367 5.93 17.68 22.36
C ASP A 367 5.16 18.61 21.40
N ASN A 368 4.62 18.07 20.30
CA ASN A 368 3.93 18.88 19.30
C ASN A 368 2.42 18.91 19.58
N VAL A 369 1.78 20.00 19.15
CA VAL A 369 0.31 20.04 19.12
C VAL A 369 -0.23 18.95 18.22
N PRO A 370 -1.26 18.19 18.62
CA PRO A 370 -1.91 17.17 17.79
C PRO A 370 -2.29 17.75 16.43
N SER A 371 -1.81 17.13 15.35
CA SER A 371 -2.08 17.57 13.99
C SER A 371 -2.19 16.43 13.00
N LEU A 372 -3.02 16.62 11.97
CA LEU A 372 -3.15 15.64 10.90
C LEU A 372 -1.84 15.47 10.11
N GLU A 373 -1.04 16.53 10.02
CA GLU A 373 0.29 16.49 9.40
C GLU A 373 1.21 15.51 10.14
N ASN A 374 1.33 15.63 11.48
CA ASN A 374 2.14 14.71 12.28
C ASN A 374 1.59 13.27 12.24
N HIS A 375 0.26 13.11 12.14
CA HIS A 375 -0.37 11.82 11.92
C HIS A 375 0.17 11.13 10.66
N PHE A 376 0.21 11.81 9.53
CA PHE A 376 0.77 11.26 8.30
C PHE A 376 2.30 11.09 8.39
N ARG A 377 3.00 12.02 9.02
CA ARG A 377 4.47 12.00 9.14
C ARG A 377 5.02 10.83 9.97
N VAL A 378 4.18 10.08 10.66
CA VAL A 378 4.60 8.84 11.32
C VAL A 378 5.30 7.88 10.34
N HIS A 379 4.95 7.91 9.05
CA HIS A 379 5.61 7.11 8.01
C HIS A 379 7.08 7.44 7.78
N GLU A 380 7.52 8.63 8.17
CA GLU A 380 8.90 9.08 7.99
C GLU A 380 9.82 8.64 9.15
N VAL A 381 9.23 8.34 10.32
CA VAL A 381 9.96 8.22 11.58
C VAL A 381 9.83 6.88 12.31
N PHE A 382 8.84 6.03 11.93
CA PHE A 382 8.60 4.73 12.56
C PHE A 382 9.75 3.72 12.37
#